data_dd719fb6b5066e9c50bce550898add25
#
_entry.id   dd719fb6b5066e9c50bce550898add25
#
_cell.length_a   1.000
_cell.length_b   1.000
_cell.length_c   1.000
_cell.angle_alpha   90.00
_cell.angle_beta   90.00
_cell.angle_gamma   90.00
#
_symmetry.space_group_name_H-M   'P 1'
#
loop_
_entity.id
_entity.type
_entity.pdbx_description
1 polymer ?
#
loop_
_entity_poly.entity_id
_entity_poly.type
_entity_poly.pdbx_seq_one_letter_code
_entity_poly.pdbx_strand_id
1 'polypeptide(L)'
;RENFDDVAQKEFLNGAKIAYETIITDFSDNDNKLTTSKPLLSKEIYNQFDEALKERDKRGHKADITFIGVNSATIKEHKKEDNFLKVTVDFVSEVITCIKDKENKIISGDPEKIKKIYDTWDFSRNIRSNNPNWQLIKTLT
;
A
#
# COMPACT_ATOMS: atom_id res chain seq x y z
N ARG A 1 14.61 -17.85 5.91
CA ARG A 1 13.61 -18.86 6.19
C ARG A 1 12.79 -19.19 4.95
N GLU A 2 12.88 -20.43 4.53
CA GLU A 2 12.21 -20.87 3.31
C GLU A 2 10.79 -21.38 3.55
N ASN A 3 10.50 -21.79 4.79
CA ASN A 3 9.22 -22.38 5.15
C ASN A 3 8.25 -21.31 5.64
N PHE A 4 7.17 -21.12 4.90
CA PHE A 4 6.15 -20.11 5.23
C PHE A 4 5.07 -20.73 6.12
N ASP A 5 5.46 -21.14 7.31
CA ASP A 5 4.59 -21.76 8.31
C ASP A 5 3.71 -20.71 9.03
N ASP A 6 2.91 -21.16 9.98
CA ASP A 6 1.97 -20.30 10.71
C ASP A 6 2.67 -19.13 11.41
N VAL A 7 3.84 -19.37 11.99
CA VAL A 7 4.60 -18.30 12.66
C VAL A 7 5.09 -17.28 11.65
N ALA A 8 5.66 -17.74 10.54
CA ALA A 8 6.14 -16.87 9.47
C ALA A 8 4.99 -16.06 8.85
N GLN A 9 3.82 -16.69 8.66
CA GLN A 9 2.64 -16.00 8.13
C GLN A 9 2.17 -14.90 9.06
N LYS A 10 2.19 -15.14 10.36
CA LYS A 10 1.78 -14.15 11.35
C LYS A 10 2.74 -12.95 11.38
N GLU A 11 4.04 -13.22 11.35
CA GLU A 11 5.06 -12.17 11.27
C GLU A 11 4.91 -11.36 9.99
N PHE A 12 4.69 -12.04 8.88
CA PHE A 12 4.46 -11.39 7.59
C PHE A 12 3.25 -10.45 7.66
N LEU A 13 2.12 -10.92 8.19
CA LEU A 13 0.90 -10.11 8.25
C LEU A 13 1.08 -8.86 9.12
N ASN A 14 1.83 -8.96 10.22
CA ASN A 14 2.13 -7.78 11.04
C ASN A 14 2.89 -6.73 10.23
N GLY A 15 3.90 -7.17 9.48
CA GLY A 15 4.66 -6.28 8.61
C GLY A 15 3.83 -5.75 7.43
N ALA A 16 2.98 -6.59 6.87
CA ALA A 16 2.13 -6.20 5.73
C ALA A 16 1.14 -5.11 6.12
N LYS A 17 0.58 -5.17 7.32
CA LYS A 17 -0.32 -4.11 7.82
C LYS A 17 0.40 -2.77 7.94
N ILE A 18 1.64 -2.79 8.45
CA ILE A 18 2.46 -1.58 8.58
C ILE A 18 2.79 -1.02 7.19
N ALA A 19 3.19 -1.90 6.27
CA ALA A 19 3.50 -1.51 4.90
C ALA A 19 2.27 -0.91 4.21
N TYR A 20 1.11 -1.54 4.38
CA TYR A 20 -0.15 -1.07 3.80
C TYR A 20 -0.48 0.35 4.29
N GLU A 21 -0.44 0.58 5.59
CA GLU A 21 -0.69 1.91 6.16
C GLU A 21 0.30 2.94 5.62
N THR A 22 1.58 2.58 5.58
CA THR A 22 2.64 3.47 5.08
C THR A 22 2.40 3.86 3.62
N ILE A 23 2.07 2.88 2.79
CA ILE A 23 1.87 3.09 1.36
C ILE A 23 0.60 3.92 1.11
N ILE A 24 -0.51 3.57 1.75
CA ILE A 24 -1.77 4.31 1.57
C ILE A 24 -1.62 5.75 2.06
N THR A 25 -1.00 5.96 3.20
CA THR A 25 -0.78 7.30 3.74
C THR A 25 0.10 8.13 2.81
N ASP A 26 1.17 7.54 2.34
CA ASP A 26 2.13 8.23 1.47
C ASP A 26 1.51 8.59 0.12
N PHE A 27 0.72 7.68 -0.45
CA PHE A 27 0.02 7.92 -1.71
C PHE A 27 -1.10 8.95 -1.59
N SER A 28 -1.68 9.08 -0.42
CA SER A 28 -2.89 9.89 -0.18
C SER A 28 -2.62 11.16 0.63
N ASP A 29 -1.35 11.50 0.88
CA ASP A 29 -1.00 12.73 1.56
C ASP A 29 -0.88 13.90 0.56
N ASN A 30 -0.62 15.10 1.09
CA ASN A 30 -0.69 16.32 0.29
C ASN A 30 0.61 16.71 -0.43
N ASP A 31 1.71 15.97 -0.24
CA ASP A 31 2.98 16.31 -0.87
C ASP A 31 3.17 15.66 -2.25
N ASN A 32 2.33 14.71 -2.61
CA ASN A 32 2.39 14.01 -3.90
C ASN A 32 3.73 13.30 -4.13
N LYS A 33 4.32 12.74 -3.07
CA LYS A 33 5.60 12.03 -3.12
C LYS A 33 5.54 10.72 -2.37
N LEU A 34 6.37 9.77 -2.79
CA LEU A 34 6.46 8.42 -2.20
C LEU A 34 7.72 8.25 -1.37
N THR A 35 8.10 9.28 -0.61
CA THR A 35 9.38 9.31 0.08
C THR A 35 9.55 8.16 1.08
N THR A 36 8.52 7.90 1.87
CA THR A 36 8.59 6.87 2.92
C THR A 36 8.34 5.47 2.38
N SER A 37 7.46 5.34 1.40
CA SER A 37 7.05 4.03 0.90
C SER A 37 7.95 3.46 -0.19
N LYS A 38 8.85 4.25 -0.76
CA LYS A 38 9.70 3.81 -1.87
C LYS A 38 10.39 2.46 -1.64
N PRO A 39 11.03 2.21 -0.47
CA PRO A 39 11.67 0.91 -0.23
C PRO A 39 10.71 -0.26 -0.19
N LEU A 40 9.42 -0.01 -0.01
CA LEU A 40 8.38 -1.03 0.11
C LEU A 40 7.76 -1.38 -1.24
N LEU A 41 8.17 -0.72 -2.31
CA LEU A 41 7.56 -0.85 -3.63
C LEU A 41 8.55 -1.44 -4.63
N SER A 42 8.08 -2.36 -5.48
CA SER A 42 8.86 -2.75 -6.63
C SER A 42 9.06 -1.54 -7.54
N LYS A 43 10.06 -1.61 -8.41
CA LYS A 43 10.33 -0.53 -9.36
C LYS A 43 9.11 -0.21 -10.23
N GLU A 44 8.42 -1.25 -10.70
CA GLU A 44 7.24 -1.07 -11.54
C GLU A 44 6.10 -0.39 -10.79
N ILE A 45 5.83 -0.81 -9.56
CA ILE A 45 4.79 -0.19 -8.74
C ILE A 45 5.18 1.25 -8.38
N TYR A 46 6.43 1.47 -8.03
CA TYR A 46 6.90 2.83 -7.74
C TYR A 46 6.63 3.74 -8.95
N ASN A 47 6.98 3.30 -10.15
CA ASN A 47 6.80 4.10 -11.36
C ASN A 47 5.31 4.38 -11.63
N GLN A 48 4.44 3.39 -11.45
CA GLN A 48 3.00 3.56 -11.63
C GLN A 48 2.42 4.59 -10.65
N PHE A 49 2.78 4.46 -9.37
CA PHE A 49 2.29 5.37 -8.34
C PHE A 49 2.86 6.77 -8.53
N ASP A 50 4.14 6.86 -8.86
CA ASP A 50 4.81 8.14 -9.08
C ASP A 50 4.18 8.91 -10.25
N GLU A 51 3.86 8.22 -11.34
CA GLU A 51 3.16 8.83 -12.47
C GLU A 51 1.78 9.35 -12.08
N ALA A 52 1.03 8.58 -11.29
CA ALA A 52 -0.28 9.00 -10.81
C ALA A 52 -0.17 10.25 -9.92
N LEU A 53 0.83 10.29 -9.05
CA LEU A 53 1.05 11.44 -8.18
C LEU A 53 1.52 12.67 -8.94
N LYS A 54 2.36 12.50 -9.95
CA LYS A 54 2.78 13.59 -10.82
C LYS A 54 1.60 14.18 -11.60
N GLU A 55 0.71 13.33 -12.08
CA GLU A 55 -0.51 13.78 -12.76
C GLU A 55 -1.42 14.57 -11.81
N ARG A 56 -1.59 14.08 -10.58
CA ARG A 56 -2.37 14.77 -9.55
C ARG A 56 -1.77 16.12 -9.21
N ASP A 57 -0.45 16.18 -9.05
CA ASP A 57 0.29 17.41 -8.78
C ASP A 57 0.17 18.41 -9.94
N LYS A 58 0.27 17.92 -11.16
CA LYS A 58 0.13 18.75 -12.37
C LYS A 58 -1.23 19.42 -12.47
N ARG A 59 -2.26 18.75 -12.00
CA ARG A 59 -3.62 19.32 -11.94
C ARG A 59 -3.81 20.29 -10.77
N GLY A 60 -2.81 20.40 -9.91
CA GLY A 60 -2.90 21.22 -8.70
C GLY A 60 -3.76 20.59 -7.63
N HIS A 61 -4.01 19.29 -7.72
CA HIS A 61 -4.82 18.56 -6.76
C HIS A 61 -3.95 18.06 -5.60
N LYS A 62 -4.51 18.09 -4.41
CA LYS A 62 -3.87 17.58 -3.21
C LYS A 62 -4.82 16.65 -2.47
N ALA A 63 -4.29 15.56 -1.97
CA ALA A 63 -5.06 14.64 -1.16
C ALA A 63 -4.82 14.91 0.32
N ASP A 64 -5.82 14.63 1.13
CA ASP A 64 -5.71 14.57 2.58
C ASP A 64 -6.22 13.23 3.04
N ILE A 65 -5.54 12.64 4.03
CA ILE A 65 -5.94 11.37 4.59
C ILE A 65 -5.78 11.36 6.11
N THR A 66 -6.75 10.76 6.78
CA THR A 66 -6.60 10.26 8.14
C THR A 66 -6.77 8.75 8.07
N PHE A 67 -5.71 8.03 8.36
CA PHE A 67 -5.75 6.57 8.36
C PHE A 67 -6.23 6.10 9.72
N ILE A 68 -7.39 5.46 9.78
CA ILE A 68 -8.00 5.02 11.04
C ILE A 68 -7.40 3.67 11.45
N GLY A 69 -7.38 2.71 10.54
CA GLY A 69 -6.76 1.42 10.85
C GLY A 69 -7.07 0.34 9.85
N VAL A 70 -6.35 -0.78 9.99
CA VAL A 70 -6.60 -2.00 9.24
C VAL A 70 -7.55 -2.85 10.07
N ASN A 71 -8.76 -3.07 9.55
CA ASN A 71 -9.76 -3.91 10.23
C ASN A 71 -9.40 -5.39 10.11
N SER A 72 -8.90 -5.79 8.95
CA SER A 72 -8.45 -7.17 8.75
C SER A 72 -7.40 -7.23 7.63
N ALA A 73 -6.49 -8.20 7.78
CA ALA A 73 -5.53 -8.56 6.75
C ALA A 73 -5.45 -10.07 6.71
N THR A 74 -5.77 -10.67 5.57
CA THR A 74 -5.89 -12.11 5.43
C THR A 74 -5.06 -12.57 4.24
N ILE A 75 -4.23 -13.60 4.44
CA ILE A 75 -3.50 -14.23 3.33
C ILE A 75 -4.49 -15.03 2.52
N LYS A 76 -4.67 -14.61 1.27
CA LYS A 76 -5.55 -15.29 0.31
C LYS A 76 -4.86 -16.50 -0.29
N GLU A 77 -3.60 -16.34 -0.66
CA GLU A 77 -2.77 -17.43 -1.18
C GLU A 77 -1.29 -17.06 -1.07
N HIS A 78 -0.44 -18.05 -1.13
CA HIS A 78 1.00 -17.84 -1.21
C HIS A 78 1.62 -18.95 -2.04
N LYS A 79 2.73 -18.63 -2.70
CA LYS A 79 3.47 -19.60 -3.48
C LYS A 79 4.94 -19.22 -3.58
N LYS A 80 5.75 -20.22 -3.77
CA LYS A 80 7.18 -20.05 -4.03
C LYS A 80 7.43 -20.32 -5.51
N GLU A 81 8.01 -19.34 -6.19
CA GLU A 81 8.42 -19.47 -7.58
C GLU A 81 9.91 -19.11 -7.66
N ASP A 82 10.75 -20.08 -8.04
CA ASP A 82 12.20 -19.91 -8.04
C ASP A 82 12.68 -19.49 -6.66
N ASN A 83 13.29 -18.32 -6.55
CA ASN A 83 13.80 -17.77 -5.29
C ASN A 83 12.86 -16.75 -4.67
N PHE A 84 11.65 -16.61 -5.21
CA PHE A 84 10.70 -15.62 -4.72
C PHE A 84 9.53 -16.29 -3.99
N LEU A 85 9.24 -15.77 -2.82
CA LEU A 85 8.03 -16.09 -2.11
C LEU A 85 7.03 -14.96 -2.37
N LYS A 86 5.88 -15.31 -2.92
CA LYS A 86 4.82 -14.35 -3.26
C LYS A 86 3.62 -14.61 -2.39
N VAL A 87 3.07 -13.54 -1.80
CA VAL A 87 1.92 -13.64 -0.91
C VAL A 87 0.86 -12.64 -1.34
N THR A 88 -0.36 -13.14 -1.53
CA THR A 88 -1.52 -12.30 -1.85
C THR A 88 -2.30 -12.04 -0.56
N VAL A 89 -2.56 -10.78 -0.26
CA VAL A 89 -3.23 -10.35 0.97
C VAL A 89 -4.48 -9.55 0.65
N ASP A 90 -5.58 -9.91 1.30
CA ASP A 90 -6.81 -9.11 1.31
C ASP A 90 -6.79 -8.21 2.54
N PHE A 91 -6.90 -6.90 2.31
CA PHE A 91 -7.00 -5.90 3.38
C PHE A 91 -8.39 -5.29 3.41
N VAL A 92 -8.86 -5.04 4.61
CA VAL A 92 -10.01 -4.17 4.85
C VAL A 92 -9.54 -3.09 5.80
N SER A 93 -9.66 -1.83 5.39
CA SER A 93 -9.20 -0.70 6.19
C SER A 93 -10.26 0.39 6.26
N GLU A 94 -10.05 1.34 7.17
CA GLU A 94 -10.90 2.51 7.31
C GLU A 94 -10.06 3.77 7.25
N VAL A 95 -10.52 4.73 6.46
CA VAL A 95 -9.85 6.02 6.26
C VAL A 95 -10.88 7.14 6.19
N ILE A 96 -10.42 8.36 6.41
CA ILE A 96 -11.13 9.57 6.03
C ILE A 96 -10.25 10.25 5.00
N THR A 97 -10.76 10.47 3.79
CA THR A 97 -9.92 11.03 2.72
C THR A 97 -10.73 11.92 1.80
N CYS A 98 -10.06 12.92 1.23
CA CYS A 98 -10.63 13.76 0.19
C CYS A 98 -9.51 14.29 -0.71
N ILE A 99 -9.91 14.78 -1.87
CA ILE A 99 -9.01 15.49 -2.79
C ILE A 99 -9.54 16.90 -2.97
N LYS A 100 -8.62 17.86 -2.90
CA LYS A 100 -8.92 19.29 -3.05
C LYS A 100 -8.21 19.85 -4.27
N ASP A 101 -8.82 20.85 -4.89
CA ASP A 101 -8.20 21.60 -6.00
C ASP A 101 -7.33 22.75 -5.48
N LYS A 102 -6.83 23.59 -6.38
CA LYS A 102 -5.96 24.72 -6.06
C LYS A 102 -6.63 25.75 -5.17
N GLU A 103 -7.95 25.87 -5.28
CA GLU A 103 -8.75 26.82 -4.49
C GLU A 103 -9.20 26.18 -3.16
N ASN A 104 -8.64 25.03 -2.82
CA ASN A 104 -8.96 24.31 -1.60
C ASN A 104 -10.39 23.77 -1.56
N LYS A 105 -11.00 23.62 -2.73
CA LYS A 105 -12.34 23.08 -2.87
C LYS A 105 -12.27 21.56 -2.98
N ILE A 106 -13.16 20.87 -2.28
CA ILE A 106 -13.24 19.40 -2.32
C ILE A 106 -13.82 18.97 -3.67
N ILE A 107 -13.06 18.15 -4.41
CA ILE A 107 -13.48 17.61 -5.71
C ILE A 107 -13.77 16.11 -5.66
N SER A 108 -13.35 15.44 -4.60
CA SER A 108 -13.57 14.01 -4.42
C SER A 108 -13.44 13.64 -2.95
N GLY A 109 -14.22 12.66 -2.52
CA GLY A 109 -14.21 12.19 -1.14
C GLY A 109 -15.03 13.06 -0.21
N ASP A 110 -15.01 12.72 1.09
CA ASP A 110 -15.78 13.43 2.11
C ASP A 110 -14.96 13.47 3.41
N PRO A 111 -14.49 14.68 3.82
CA PRO A 111 -13.64 14.79 5.02
C PRO A 111 -14.41 14.56 6.32
N GLU A 112 -15.74 14.41 6.26
CA GLU A 112 -16.58 14.19 7.43
C GLU A 112 -16.99 12.73 7.60
N LYS A 113 -16.59 11.83 6.69
CA LYS A 113 -17.07 10.45 6.71
C LYS A 113 -15.93 9.44 6.66
N ILE A 114 -16.09 8.38 7.46
CA ILE A 114 -15.21 7.23 7.41
C ILE A 114 -15.58 6.39 6.19
N LYS A 115 -14.57 6.04 5.40
CA LYS A 115 -14.71 5.17 4.24
C LYS A 115 -14.02 3.85 4.50
N LYS A 116 -14.70 2.76 4.22
CA LYS A 116 -14.14 1.42 4.27
C LYS A 116 -13.52 1.09 2.90
N ILE A 117 -12.28 0.61 2.90
CA ILE A 117 -11.54 0.28 1.69
C ILE A 117 -11.20 -1.20 1.69
N TYR A 118 -11.38 -1.82 0.53
CA TYR A 118 -11.07 -3.23 0.28
C TYR A 118 -9.96 -3.30 -0.77
N ASP A 119 -8.81 -3.83 -0.40
CA ASP A 119 -7.66 -3.95 -1.30
C ASP A 119 -7.13 -5.37 -1.30
N THR A 120 -6.72 -5.83 -2.48
CA THR A 120 -6.01 -7.11 -2.63
C THR A 120 -4.66 -6.80 -3.27
N TRP A 121 -3.59 -7.11 -2.55
CA TRP A 121 -2.22 -6.78 -2.95
C TRP A 121 -1.33 -8.02 -2.95
N ASP A 122 -0.39 -8.06 -3.90
CA ASP A 122 0.67 -9.07 -3.94
C ASP A 122 1.97 -8.48 -3.43
N PHE A 123 2.56 -9.17 -2.47
CA PHE A 123 3.91 -8.89 -1.96
C PHE A 123 4.86 -9.98 -2.40
N SER A 124 6.13 -9.64 -2.56
CA SER A 124 7.18 -10.60 -2.90
C SER A 124 8.45 -10.34 -2.11
N ARG A 125 9.15 -11.41 -1.80
CA ARG A 125 10.45 -11.37 -1.16
C ARG A 125 11.37 -12.37 -1.86
N ASN A 126 12.61 -11.94 -2.15
CA ASN A 126 13.64 -12.86 -2.61
C ASN A 126 14.23 -13.56 -1.39
N ILE A 127 13.97 -14.86 -1.24
CA ILE A 127 14.39 -15.64 -0.07
C ILE A 127 15.89 -15.87 0.00
N ARG A 128 16.62 -15.63 -1.08
CA ARG A 128 18.08 -15.75 -1.11
C ARG A 128 18.79 -14.41 -0.88
N SER A 129 18.03 -13.32 -0.86
CA SER A 129 18.59 -12.00 -0.61
C SER A 129 18.86 -11.80 0.88
N ASN A 130 19.91 -11.06 1.19
CA ASN A 130 20.16 -10.62 2.57
C ASN A 130 19.15 -9.57 3.03
N ASN A 131 18.42 -8.98 2.11
CA ASN A 131 17.38 -8.01 2.42
C ASN A 131 16.11 -8.78 2.84
N PRO A 132 15.69 -8.69 4.11
CA PRO A 132 14.49 -9.40 4.59
C PRO A 132 13.19 -8.71 4.19
N ASN A 133 13.26 -7.56 3.56
CA ASN A 133 12.09 -6.75 3.29
C ASN A 133 11.23 -7.30 2.15
N TRP A 134 9.93 -7.21 2.35
CA TRP A 134 8.94 -7.50 1.33
C TRP A 134 8.68 -6.26 0.50
N GLN A 135 8.35 -6.46 -0.76
CA GLN A 135 7.95 -5.37 -1.65
C GLN A 135 6.57 -5.63 -2.23
N LEU A 136 5.80 -4.58 -2.35
CA LEU A 136 4.55 -4.61 -3.12
C LEU A 136 4.89 -4.72 -4.59
N ILE A 137 4.38 -5.76 -5.25
CA ILE A 137 4.66 -6.02 -6.67
C ILE A 137 3.43 -5.87 -7.56
N LYS A 138 2.24 -5.88 -6.97
CA LYS A 138 0.99 -5.78 -7.73
C LYS A 138 -0.17 -5.36 -6.85
N THR A 139 -1.02 -4.50 -7.38
CA THR A 139 -2.32 -4.19 -6.78
C THR A 139 -3.39 -4.80 -7.68
N LEU A 140 -4.32 -5.53 -7.08
CA LEU A 140 -5.36 -6.25 -7.81
C LEU A 140 -6.73 -5.55 -7.75
N THR A 141 -6.82 -4.56 -6.89
CA THR A 141 -8.05 -3.77 -6.74
C THR A 141 -7.72 -2.30 -6.55
#